data_a3721654638c177fd517e248d75d39ed
#
_entry.id   a3721654638c177fd517e248d75d39ed
#
_cell.length_a   1.000
_cell.length_b   1.000
_cell.length_c   1.000
_cell.angle_alpha   90.00
_cell.angle_beta   90.00
_cell.angle_gamma   90.00
#
_symmetry.space_group_name_H-M   'P 1'
#
loop_
_entity.id
_entity.type
_entity.pdbx_description
1 polymer ?
#
loop_
_entity_poly.entity_id
_entity_poly.type
_entity_poly.pdbx_seq_one_letter_code
_entity_poly.pdbx_strand_id
1 'polypeptide(L)'
;MTNRFSALQNFSFDDEELFDGPAQPATPVSEAQQAAEPQAKPAAEAKPVPEAVTQPSGENGGSQRKILEAKSKLHRKMLDEFNLAALEQLPRDQLLAEIRQFVSDYASEERLAFNNSELEQFVGTVVDELTGLGPLEPMMRNPDISDILINGPDNCYAEIKGVLQRVHIPFQDEAHLLRIVNKIVAAVGRRIDESNPMCDARMADGSRFNAAIRPIAIDGPLVSIRKFSKNKLSLDKLVEFGALTKPMAEVLHHAVHSRMTTIISGGTGTGKTTMLNALSAFISEKERIITIEDAAELALHIPHVGRMETRPANNEGSGEIKQRDLVKNALRMRPDRVILGEVRGEEAFDMLQAMNTGHEGSMATIHSNTPRDAISRLEQMLGMTGMPMTVNSIRSQISSAIHLIVQLTRLSDGQRKITSIAEVTGMEGDVIQMQEIFKFCRTGLTEEGKILGHFEATGVRPRFLEHLVELGVELPGEYFEPGHKL
;
A
#
# COMPACT_ATOMS: atom_id res chain seq x y z
N MET A 1 -53.89 -27.56 -22.49
CA MET A 1 -54.92 -26.53 -22.75
C MET A 1 -54.27 -25.19 -22.78
N THR A 2 -54.12 -24.70 -23.99
CA THR A 2 -54.20 -23.36 -24.58
C THR A 2 -53.21 -22.31 -24.07
N ASN A 3 -52.13 -22.19 -24.78
CA ASN A 3 -51.70 -21.17 -25.74
C ASN A 3 -52.14 -19.72 -25.44
N ARG A 4 -51.11 -18.86 -25.13
CA ARG A 4 -51.08 -17.44 -25.49
C ARG A 4 -49.64 -16.97 -25.64
N PHE A 5 -49.00 -17.34 -26.74
CA PHE A 5 -47.90 -16.60 -27.36
C PHE A 5 -48.47 -15.99 -28.63
N SER A 6 -48.51 -14.68 -28.72
CA SER A 6 -48.38 -13.89 -29.95
C SER A 6 -48.72 -12.43 -29.65
N ALA A 7 -47.74 -11.57 -29.69
CA ALA A 7 -47.81 -10.19 -30.18
C ALA A 7 -46.58 -9.42 -29.73
N LEU A 8 -45.58 -9.37 -30.58
CA LEU A 8 -44.58 -8.27 -30.65
C LEU A 8 -43.62 -8.59 -31.82
N GLN A 9 -44.21 -8.48 -33.04
CA GLN A 9 -43.41 -8.21 -34.23
C GLN A 9 -43.86 -6.84 -34.77
N ASN A 10 -42.88 -6.10 -35.28
CA ASN A 10 -42.97 -4.86 -36.05
C ASN A 10 -42.84 -3.56 -35.24
N PHE A 11 -41.60 -3.06 -35.19
CA PHE A 11 -41.31 -1.64 -35.36
C PHE A 11 -40.08 -1.53 -36.27
N SER A 12 -40.34 -1.07 -37.49
CA SER A 12 -39.39 -0.67 -38.50
C SER A 12 -38.93 0.76 -38.22
N PHE A 13 -37.62 0.96 -38.35
CA PHE A 13 -37.04 2.29 -38.48
C PHE A 13 -37.24 2.79 -39.89
N ASP A 14 -37.89 3.92 -40.06
CA ASP A 14 -37.77 4.90 -41.15
C ASP A 14 -38.41 6.17 -40.65
N ASP A 15 -37.61 7.25 -40.57
CA ASP A 15 -37.88 8.52 -41.18
C ASP A 15 -36.86 9.57 -40.74
N GLU A 16 -36.11 10.01 -41.73
CA GLU A 16 -35.31 11.23 -41.73
C GLU A 16 -36.27 12.44 -41.66
N GLU A 17 -36.02 13.38 -40.75
CA GLU A 17 -36.43 14.77 -40.90
C GLU A 17 -35.26 15.72 -40.67
N LEU A 18 -34.88 16.32 -41.79
CA LEU A 18 -34.03 17.49 -41.96
C LEU A 18 -34.61 18.71 -41.24
N PHE A 19 -33.78 19.36 -40.43
CA PHE A 19 -33.99 20.76 -40.07
C PHE A 19 -32.86 21.63 -40.66
N ASP A 20 -33.21 22.23 -41.79
CA ASP A 20 -32.51 23.37 -42.36
C ASP A 20 -32.88 24.66 -41.59
N GLY A 21 -31.90 25.36 -41.09
CA GLY A 21 -32.02 26.72 -40.54
C GLY A 21 -30.74 27.51 -40.87
N PRO A 22 -30.86 28.76 -41.34
CA PRO A 22 -29.77 29.44 -42.06
C PRO A 22 -28.65 29.96 -41.15
N ALA A 23 -27.44 29.78 -41.66
CA ALA A 23 -26.19 30.32 -41.11
C ALA A 23 -26.19 31.86 -41.15
N GLN A 24 -25.89 32.52 -40.01
CA GLN A 24 -25.53 33.91 -39.94
C GLN A 24 -24.01 34.09 -40.13
N PRO A 25 -23.55 35.11 -40.86
CA PRO A 25 -22.13 35.33 -41.18
C PRO A 25 -21.34 35.87 -39.99
N ALA A 26 -20.17 35.34 -39.82
CA ALA A 26 -19.18 35.80 -38.85
C ALA A 26 -18.63 37.17 -39.25
N THR A 27 -18.66 38.14 -38.34
CA THR A 27 -17.98 39.44 -38.43
C THR A 27 -16.48 39.23 -38.16
N PRO A 28 -15.59 39.97 -38.88
CA PRO A 28 -14.15 39.87 -38.67
C PRO A 28 -13.73 40.66 -37.42
N VAL A 29 -12.98 40.01 -36.55
CA VAL A 29 -12.32 40.66 -35.41
C VAL A 29 -10.99 41.24 -35.90
N SER A 30 -10.84 42.55 -35.65
CA SER A 30 -9.71 43.41 -35.96
C SER A 30 -8.40 42.91 -35.30
N GLU A 31 -7.34 42.94 -36.11
CA GLU A 31 -5.94 42.94 -35.64
C GLU A 31 -5.68 44.20 -34.78
N ALA A 32 -5.22 44.00 -33.57
CA ALA A 32 -4.20 44.78 -32.87
C ALA A 32 -4.19 44.49 -31.39
N GLN A 33 -3.18 43.73 -30.98
CA GLN A 33 -2.30 44.04 -29.85
C GLN A 33 -1.34 42.85 -29.59
N GLN A 34 -0.17 42.98 -30.19
CA GLN A 34 1.03 42.26 -29.73
C GLN A 34 1.31 42.69 -28.30
N ALA A 35 1.07 41.82 -27.32
CA ALA A 35 1.59 41.99 -25.98
C ALA A 35 2.85 41.13 -25.85
N ALA A 36 3.90 41.78 -25.40
CA ALA A 36 5.27 41.29 -25.29
C ALA A 36 5.40 39.95 -24.51
N GLU A 37 6.23 39.08 -25.01
CA GLU A 37 6.78 37.93 -24.27
C GLU A 37 7.52 38.43 -23.00
N PRO A 38 7.30 37.83 -21.84
CA PRO A 38 8.15 38.07 -20.68
C PRO A 38 9.51 37.41 -20.90
N GLN A 39 10.55 38.21 -21.00
CA GLN A 39 11.94 37.78 -20.98
C GLN A 39 12.22 36.86 -19.78
N ALA A 40 12.70 35.66 -20.04
CA ALA A 40 13.23 34.73 -19.07
C ALA A 40 14.38 35.40 -18.29
N LYS A 41 14.24 35.53 -16.98
CA LYS A 41 15.35 35.85 -16.06
C LYS A 41 16.37 34.69 -16.12
N PRO A 42 17.70 34.98 -16.09
CA PRO A 42 18.71 33.93 -16.08
C PRO A 42 18.53 33.03 -14.86
N ALA A 43 18.61 31.73 -15.13
CA ALA A 43 18.57 30.68 -14.11
C ALA A 43 19.68 30.95 -13.09
N ALA A 44 19.31 31.00 -11.82
CA ALA A 44 20.25 30.97 -10.71
C ALA A 44 21.03 29.66 -10.80
N GLU A 45 22.35 29.74 -10.68
CA GLU A 45 23.28 28.63 -10.65
C GLU A 45 22.81 27.57 -9.65
N ALA A 46 22.54 26.38 -10.14
CA ALA A 46 22.27 25.21 -9.34
C ALA A 46 23.53 24.91 -8.52
N LYS A 47 23.40 24.93 -7.19
CA LYS A 47 24.43 24.43 -6.28
C LYS A 47 24.70 22.96 -6.64
N PRO A 48 25.95 22.50 -6.63
CA PRO A 48 26.29 21.13 -6.99
C PRO A 48 25.59 20.16 -6.05
N VAL A 49 24.87 19.21 -6.65
CA VAL A 49 24.37 18.02 -6.00
C VAL A 49 25.57 17.30 -5.36
N PRO A 50 25.50 16.80 -4.11
CA PRO A 50 26.58 16.02 -3.54
C PRO A 50 26.90 14.86 -4.48
N GLU A 51 28.16 14.78 -4.87
CA GLU A 51 28.71 13.76 -5.75
C GLU A 51 28.28 12.37 -5.28
N ALA A 52 27.65 11.64 -6.20
CA ALA A 52 27.48 10.20 -6.08
C ALA A 52 28.81 9.60 -5.65
N VAL A 53 28.73 8.69 -4.68
CA VAL A 53 29.84 7.88 -4.19
C VAL A 53 30.65 7.43 -5.41
N THR A 54 31.84 8.00 -5.51
CA THR A 54 32.84 7.79 -6.56
C THR A 54 33.00 6.30 -6.84
N GLN A 55 32.78 5.94 -8.10
CA GLN A 55 33.37 4.71 -8.64
C GLN A 55 34.88 4.74 -8.34
N PRO A 56 35.48 3.69 -7.82
CA PRO A 56 36.91 3.61 -7.73
C PRO A 56 37.48 3.53 -9.15
N SER A 57 37.91 4.66 -9.66
CA SER A 57 38.71 4.76 -10.88
C SER A 57 40.11 4.29 -10.54
N GLY A 58 40.53 3.21 -11.14
CA GLY A 58 41.94 2.80 -11.16
C GLY A 58 42.15 1.33 -10.82
N GLU A 59 42.62 0.55 -11.79
CA GLU A 59 43.29 -0.76 -11.71
C GLU A 59 42.51 -2.02 -11.28
N ASN A 60 41.35 -1.92 -10.67
CA ASN A 60 40.55 -3.12 -10.29
C ASN A 60 39.49 -3.57 -11.33
N GLY A 61 39.31 -2.85 -12.43
CA GLY A 61 38.30 -3.19 -13.45
C GLY A 61 38.53 -4.54 -14.13
N GLY A 62 39.77 -4.96 -14.26
CA GLY A 62 40.14 -6.26 -14.83
C GLY A 62 39.84 -7.43 -13.91
N SER A 63 40.04 -7.24 -12.61
CA SER A 63 39.75 -8.27 -11.60
C SER A 63 38.25 -8.46 -11.38
N GLN A 64 37.49 -7.37 -11.29
CA GLN A 64 36.01 -7.45 -11.14
C GLN A 64 35.34 -8.09 -12.36
N ARG A 65 35.81 -7.81 -13.57
CA ARG A 65 35.27 -8.41 -14.79
C ARG A 65 35.56 -9.91 -14.86
N LYS A 66 36.78 -10.34 -14.46
CA LYS A 66 37.12 -11.77 -14.33
C LYS A 66 36.29 -12.48 -13.29
N ILE A 67 36.02 -11.85 -12.15
CA ILE A 67 35.13 -12.39 -11.09
C ILE A 67 33.71 -12.54 -11.61
N LEU A 68 33.18 -11.59 -12.38
CA LEU A 68 31.84 -11.65 -12.96
C LEU A 68 31.72 -12.77 -14.01
N GLU A 69 32.76 -12.92 -14.88
CA GLU A 69 32.85 -14.01 -15.84
C GLU A 69 32.98 -15.36 -15.15
N ALA A 70 33.77 -15.44 -14.07
CA ALA A 70 33.91 -16.63 -13.24
C ALA A 70 32.61 -17.01 -12.55
N LYS A 71 31.85 -16.04 -12.03
CA LYS A 71 30.51 -16.25 -11.47
C LYS A 71 29.56 -16.87 -12.49
N SER A 72 29.54 -16.37 -13.71
CA SER A 72 28.68 -16.88 -14.77
C SER A 72 29.06 -18.31 -15.21
N LYS A 73 30.34 -18.60 -15.30
CA LYS A 73 30.85 -19.94 -15.62
C LYS A 73 30.58 -20.94 -14.49
N LEU A 74 30.85 -20.53 -13.25
CA LEU A 74 30.60 -21.36 -12.07
C LEU A 74 29.10 -21.70 -11.92
N HIS A 75 28.24 -20.70 -12.11
CA HIS A 75 26.79 -20.93 -12.07
C HIS A 75 26.35 -22.01 -13.08
N ARG A 76 26.89 -21.94 -14.31
CA ARG A 76 26.60 -22.93 -15.35
C ARG A 76 27.14 -24.31 -14.97
N LYS A 77 28.40 -24.40 -14.51
CA LYS A 77 29.00 -25.63 -14.05
C LYS A 77 28.23 -26.30 -12.89
N MET A 78 27.75 -25.47 -11.96
CA MET A 78 26.91 -25.96 -10.86
C MET A 78 25.55 -26.50 -11.32
N LEU A 79 24.90 -25.86 -12.31
CA LEU A 79 23.65 -26.37 -12.89
C LEU A 79 23.85 -27.74 -13.56
N ASP A 80 25.05 -27.96 -14.12
CA ASP A 80 25.37 -29.21 -14.81
C ASP A 80 25.79 -30.36 -13.84
N GLU A 81 26.44 -30.04 -12.70
CA GLU A 81 27.04 -31.01 -11.80
C GLU A 81 26.16 -31.31 -10.57
N PHE A 82 25.30 -30.38 -10.14
CA PHE A 82 24.48 -30.57 -8.95
C PHE A 82 23.02 -30.94 -9.27
N ASN A 83 22.52 -31.94 -8.51
CA ASN A 83 21.08 -32.16 -8.45
C ASN A 83 20.41 -31.11 -7.57
N LEU A 84 19.94 -30.01 -8.21
CA LEU A 84 19.31 -28.86 -7.54
C LEU A 84 18.17 -29.26 -6.61
N ALA A 85 17.37 -30.28 -6.99
CA ALA A 85 16.26 -30.77 -6.16
C ALA A 85 16.75 -31.44 -4.86
N ALA A 86 17.95 -32.03 -4.86
CA ALA A 86 18.56 -32.59 -3.66
C ALA A 86 19.16 -31.51 -2.77
N LEU A 87 19.74 -30.43 -3.37
CA LEU A 87 20.30 -29.30 -2.64
C LEU A 87 19.21 -28.48 -1.92
N GLU A 88 18.04 -28.33 -2.50
CA GLU A 88 16.92 -27.61 -1.89
C GLU A 88 16.39 -28.29 -0.61
N GLN A 89 16.65 -29.54 -0.40
CA GLN A 89 16.24 -30.31 0.79
C GLN A 89 17.24 -30.23 1.94
N LEU A 90 18.47 -29.74 1.68
CA LEU A 90 19.50 -29.65 2.70
C LEU A 90 19.25 -28.47 3.66
N PRO A 91 19.58 -28.64 4.95
CA PRO A 91 19.67 -27.55 5.88
C PRO A 91 20.67 -26.50 5.36
N ARG A 92 20.34 -25.21 5.55
CA ARG A 92 21.13 -24.08 5.00
C ARG A 92 22.62 -24.16 5.34
N ASP A 93 22.95 -24.61 6.55
CA ASP A 93 24.37 -24.72 7.00
C ASP A 93 25.13 -25.78 6.23
N GLN A 94 24.50 -26.92 5.94
CA GLN A 94 25.10 -28.02 5.12
C GLN A 94 25.23 -27.56 3.67
N LEU A 95 24.22 -26.92 3.13
CA LEU A 95 24.27 -26.36 1.78
C LEU A 95 25.42 -25.33 1.62
N LEU A 96 25.58 -24.42 2.59
CA LEU A 96 26.69 -23.46 2.61
C LEU A 96 28.05 -24.16 2.64
N ALA A 97 28.19 -25.26 3.39
CA ALA A 97 29.44 -26.00 3.48
C ALA A 97 29.79 -26.71 2.15
N GLU A 98 28.83 -27.36 1.50
CA GLU A 98 29.01 -28.01 0.20
C GLU A 98 29.34 -26.99 -0.92
N ILE A 99 28.57 -25.89 -0.97
CA ILE A 99 28.83 -24.85 -1.97
C ILE A 99 30.18 -24.19 -1.72
N ARG A 100 30.58 -23.95 -0.46
CA ARG A 100 31.89 -23.42 -0.12
C ARG A 100 33.01 -24.31 -0.65
N GLN A 101 32.92 -25.64 -0.43
CA GLN A 101 33.91 -26.58 -0.91
C GLN A 101 34.02 -26.51 -2.43
N PHE A 102 32.89 -26.58 -3.12
CA PHE A 102 32.83 -26.52 -4.58
C PHE A 102 33.40 -25.22 -5.15
N VAL A 103 33.02 -24.07 -4.56
CA VAL A 103 33.53 -22.76 -4.95
C VAL A 103 35.03 -22.65 -4.71
N SER A 104 35.55 -23.21 -3.61
CA SER A 104 36.98 -23.21 -3.30
C SER A 104 37.78 -24.07 -4.30
N ASP A 105 37.26 -25.25 -4.66
CA ASP A 105 37.88 -26.12 -5.65
C ASP A 105 37.89 -25.46 -7.04
N TYR A 106 36.78 -24.89 -7.45
CA TYR A 106 36.68 -24.13 -8.70
C TYR A 106 37.60 -22.90 -8.74
N ALA A 107 37.68 -22.16 -7.64
CA ALA A 107 38.57 -20.99 -7.54
C ALA A 107 40.05 -21.42 -7.70
N SER A 108 40.40 -22.60 -7.18
CA SER A 108 41.75 -23.16 -7.30
C SER A 108 42.02 -23.63 -8.74
N GLU A 109 41.05 -24.31 -9.41
CA GLU A 109 41.14 -24.73 -10.81
C GLU A 109 41.35 -23.54 -11.78
N GLU A 110 40.53 -22.50 -11.62
CA GLU A 110 40.57 -21.30 -12.49
C GLU A 110 41.61 -20.26 -12.04
N ARG A 111 42.40 -20.56 -11.01
CA ARG A 111 43.44 -19.68 -10.44
C ARG A 111 42.91 -18.30 -10.05
N LEU A 112 41.71 -18.26 -9.45
CA LEU A 112 41.11 -17.03 -8.96
C LEU A 112 41.66 -16.73 -7.56
N ALA A 113 42.30 -15.57 -7.40
CA ALA A 113 42.82 -15.14 -6.11
C ALA A 113 41.70 -14.46 -5.30
N PHE A 114 40.94 -15.24 -4.53
CA PHE A 114 40.01 -14.71 -3.53
C PHE A 114 40.67 -14.63 -2.16
N ASN A 115 40.46 -13.51 -1.46
CA ASN A 115 40.66 -13.51 -0.02
C ASN A 115 39.47 -14.21 0.67
N ASN A 116 39.61 -14.53 1.95
CA ASN A 116 38.57 -15.26 2.69
C ASN A 116 37.22 -14.53 2.70
N SER A 117 37.20 -13.20 2.79
CA SER A 117 35.98 -12.38 2.77
C SER A 117 35.31 -12.39 1.41
N GLU A 118 36.07 -12.31 0.34
CA GLU A 118 35.58 -12.37 -1.04
C GLU A 118 35.00 -13.75 -1.35
N LEU A 119 35.67 -14.82 -0.87
CA LEU A 119 35.18 -16.19 -1.02
C LEU A 119 33.82 -16.36 -0.33
N GLU A 120 33.67 -15.91 0.92
CA GLU A 120 32.42 -15.99 1.65
C GLU A 120 31.29 -15.17 0.98
N GLN A 121 31.59 -13.98 0.50
CA GLN A 121 30.62 -13.18 -0.26
C GLN A 121 30.21 -13.87 -1.55
N PHE A 122 31.17 -14.50 -2.23
CA PHE A 122 30.91 -15.21 -3.46
C PHE A 122 30.05 -16.46 -3.22
N VAL A 123 30.39 -17.27 -2.21
CA VAL A 123 29.58 -18.41 -1.75
C VAL A 123 28.16 -17.96 -1.40
N GLY A 124 28.01 -16.88 -0.63
CA GLY A 124 26.69 -16.31 -0.31
C GLY A 124 25.88 -15.93 -1.55
N THR A 125 26.52 -15.29 -2.52
CA THR A 125 25.87 -14.92 -3.79
C THR A 125 25.41 -16.14 -4.57
N VAL A 126 26.23 -17.21 -4.60
CA VAL A 126 25.90 -18.44 -5.29
C VAL A 126 24.74 -19.17 -4.62
N VAL A 127 24.72 -19.22 -3.28
CA VAL A 127 23.59 -19.77 -2.51
C VAL A 127 22.31 -18.98 -2.77
N ASP A 128 22.38 -17.66 -2.75
CA ASP A 128 21.24 -16.80 -3.03
C ASP A 128 20.69 -17.00 -4.46
N GLU A 129 21.55 -17.29 -5.44
CA GLU A 129 21.18 -17.59 -6.81
C GLU A 129 20.46 -18.95 -6.93
N LEU A 130 21.00 -19.98 -6.28
CA LEU A 130 20.46 -21.35 -6.36
C LEU A 130 19.14 -21.52 -5.60
N THR A 131 19.12 -21.08 -4.35
CA THR A 131 18.01 -21.37 -3.43
C THR A 131 17.08 -20.20 -3.19
N GLY A 132 17.55 -18.97 -3.39
CA GLY A 132 16.83 -17.74 -3.14
C GLY A 132 16.37 -17.03 -4.42
N LEU A 133 16.29 -15.71 -4.31
CA LEU A 133 15.90 -14.79 -5.37
C LEU A 133 17.14 -14.14 -6.04
N GLY A 134 18.29 -14.78 -5.96
CA GLY A 134 19.53 -14.27 -6.55
C GLY A 134 19.91 -12.88 -6.03
N PRO A 135 20.19 -11.94 -6.96
CA PRO A 135 20.63 -10.59 -6.59
C PRO A 135 19.61 -9.78 -5.75
N LEU A 136 18.35 -10.22 -5.68
CA LEU A 136 17.33 -9.56 -4.86
C LEU A 136 17.43 -9.93 -3.37
N GLU A 137 18.05 -11.04 -3.02
CA GLU A 137 18.12 -11.53 -1.64
C GLU A 137 18.71 -10.52 -0.63
N PRO A 138 19.81 -9.82 -0.91
CA PRO A 138 20.33 -8.81 -0.01
C PRO A 138 19.31 -7.68 0.25
N MET A 139 18.54 -7.27 -0.77
CA MET A 139 17.51 -6.25 -0.63
C MET A 139 16.33 -6.77 0.18
N MET A 140 15.94 -8.03 -0.03
CA MET A 140 14.85 -8.67 0.73
C MET A 140 15.22 -8.84 2.21
N ARG A 141 16.48 -9.10 2.54
CA ARG A 141 16.95 -9.24 3.93
C ARG A 141 17.11 -7.92 4.67
N ASN A 142 17.34 -6.80 3.97
CA ASN A 142 17.57 -5.50 4.58
C ASN A 142 16.26 -4.94 5.17
N PRO A 143 16.12 -4.78 6.51
CA PRO A 143 14.89 -4.31 7.13
C PRO A 143 14.57 -2.83 6.86
N ASP A 144 15.56 -2.04 6.45
CA ASP A 144 15.39 -0.62 6.13
C ASP A 144 14.74 -0.37 4.76
N ILE A 145 14.64 -1.42 3.92
CA ILE A 145 14.01 -1.36 2.60
C ILE A 145 12.54 -1.75 2.73
N SER A 146 11.65 -0.88 2.27
CA SER A 146 10.20 -1.12 2.19
C SER A 146 9.75 -1.57 0.82
N ASP A 147 10.27 -0.94 -0.24
CA ASP A 147 9.87 -1.19 -1.63
C ASP A 147 11.09 -1.35 -2.53
N ILE A 148 11.01 -2.28 -3.48
CA ILE A 148 12.02 -2.52 -4.52
C ILE A 148 11.33 -2.36 -5.86
N LEU A 149 11.84 -1.46 -6.71
CA LEU A 149 11.28 -1.15 -8.01
C LEU A 149 12.33 -1.40 -9.09
N ILE A 150 12.01 -2.22 -10.08
CA ILE A 150 12.91 -2.63 -11.15
C ILE A 150 12.29 -2.26 -12.49
N ASN A 151 12.97 -1.42 -13.23
CA ASN A 151 12.59 -0.98 -14.58
C ASN A 151 13.62 -1.51 -15.58
N GLY A 152 13.66 -2.83 -15.76
CA GLY A 152 14.73 -3.52 -16.46
C GLY A 152 15.97 -3.76 -15.60
N PRO A 153 16.96 -4.54 -16.09
CA PRO A 153 18.09 -5.02 -15.28
C PRO A 153 19.01 -3.90 -14.76
N ASP A 154 19.11 -2.78 -15.47
CA ASP A 154 20.08 -1.70 -15.19
C ASP A 154 19.46 -0.52 -14.42
N ASN A 155 18.14 -0.49 -14.26
CA ASN A 155 17.43 0.65 -13.70
C ASN A 155 16.57 0.26 -12.50
N CYS A 156 17.23 0.12 -11.35
CA CYS A 156 16.62 -0.35 -10.11
C CYS A 156 16.59 0.76 -9.06
N TYR A 157 15.51 0.76 -8.25
CA TYR A 157 15.30 1.68 -7.15
C TYR A 157 14.86 0.90 -5.92
N ALA A 158 15.15 1.45 -4.74
CA ALA A 158 14.61 0.97 -3.48
C ALA A 158 14.15 2.14 -2.61
N GLU A 159 13.05 1.98 -1.90
CA GLU A 159 12.67 2.90 -0.84
C GLU A 159 13.39 2.47 0.45
N ILE A 160 14.37 3.29 0.88
CA ILE A 160 15.18 3.05 2.07
C ILE A 160 14.82 4.10 3.11
N LYS A 161 14.29 3.67 4.26
CA LYS A 161 13.83 4.58 5.33
C LYS A 161 12.85 5.66 4.85
N GLY A 162 11.98 5.31 3.90
CA GLY A 162 10.98 6.23 3.34
C GLY A 162 11.49 7.14 2.23
N VAL A 163 12.75 6.99 1.77
CA VAL A 163 13.31 7.76 0.66
C VAL A 163 13.61 6.85 -0.51
N LEU A 164 13.05 7.17 -1.67
CA LEU A 164 13.32 6.43 -2.91
C LEU A 164 14.72 6.78 -3.43
N GLN A 165 15.56 5.77 -3.63
CA GLN A 165 16.94 5.93 -4.07
C GLN A 165 17.24 4.94 -5.21
N ARG A 166 18.09 5.35 -6.15
CA ARG A 166 18.62 4.44 -7.15
C ARG A 166 19.59 3.46 -6.48
N VAL A 167 19.43 2.18 -6.77
CA VAL A 167 20.28 1.11 -6.24
C VAL A 167 20.84 0.28 -7.39
N HIS A 168 22.00 -0.31 -7.16
CA HIS A 168 22.56 -1.26 -8.11
C HIS A 168 22.24 -2.69 -7.66
N ILE A 169 21.48 -3.41 -8.49
CA ILE A 169 21.23 -4.84 -8.33
C ILE A 169 21.93 -5.54 -9.49
N PRO A 170 22.89 -6.44 -9.25
CA PRO A 170 23.74 -6.99 -10.28
C PRO A 170 23.04 -8.11 -11.08
N PHE A 171 22.00 -7.76 -11.84
CA PHE A 171 21.44 -8.64 -12.84
C PHE A 171 22.43 -8.81 -13.99
N GLN A 172 22.54 -10.00 -14.57
CA GLN A 172 23.42 -10.27 -15.71
C GLN A 172 22.85 -9.67 -16.99
N ASP A 173 21.57 -9.88 -17.22
CA ASP A 173 20.81 -9.43 -18.38
C ASP A 173 19.28 -9.49 -18.09
N GLU A 174 18.48 -9.14 -19.10
CA GLU A 174 17.02 -9.22 -19.04
C GLU A 174 16.53 -10.66 -18.83
N ALA A 175 17.20 -11.64 -19.44
CA ALA A 175 16.84 -13.06 -19.30
C ALA A 175 17.05 -13.56 -17.86
N HIS A 176 18.09 -13.08 -17.17
CA HIS A 176 18.33 -13.37 -15.77
C HIS A 176 17.19 -12.79 -14.89
N LEU A 177 16.82 -11.54 -15.09
CA LEU A 177 15.70 -10.91 -14.38
C LEU A 177 14.39 -11.70 -14.61
N LEU A 178 14.11 -12.08 -15.85
CA LEU A 178 12.94 -12.91 -16.20
C LEU A 178 12.93 -14.27 -15.52
N ARG A 179 14.10 -14.94 -15.38
CA ARG A 179 14.18 -16.20 -14.63
C ARG A 179 13.78 -16.01 -13.18
N ILE A 180 14.23 -14.93 -12.53
CA ILE A 180 13.86 -14.62 -11.14
C ILE A 180 12.37 -14.31 -11.03
N VAL A 181 11.82 -13.52 -11.94
CA VAL A 181 10.38 -13.23 -12.03
C VAL A 181 9.58 -14.54 -12.14
N ASN A 182 9.96 -15.43 -13.08
CA ASN A 182 9.29 -16.71 -13.26
C ASN A 182 9.40 -17.60 -12.02
N LYS A 183 10.57 -17.63 -11.33
CA LYS A 183 10.75 -18.37 -10.07
C LYS A 183 9.77 -17.89 -8.99
N ILE A 184 9.64 -16.58 -8.82
CA ILE A 184 8.69 -15.98 -7.85
C ILE A 184 7.24 -16.37 -8.21
N VAL A 185 6.87 -16.19 -9.47
CA VAL A 185 5.51 -16.42 -9.96
C VAL A 185 5.14 -17.91 -9.88
N ALA A 186 6.07 -18.82 -10.23
CA ALA A 186 5.87 -20.27 -10.13
C ALA A 186 5.73 -20.72 -8.67
N ALA A 187 6.50 -20.15 -7.73
CA ALA A 187 6.43 -20.48 -6.31
C ALA A 187 5.03 -20.21 -5.70
N VAL A 188 4.25 -19.31 -6.28
CA VAL A 188 2.88 -18.99 -5.87
C VAL A 188 1.82 -19.67 -6.75
N GLY A 189 2.23 -20.62 -7.60
CA GLY A 189 1.34 -21.40 -8.47
C GLY A 189 0.73 -20.59 -9.61
N ARG A 190 1.37 -19.51 -10.04
CA ARG A 190 0.96 -18.65 -11.15
C ARG A 190 1.91 -18.80 -12.33
N ARG A 191 1.57 -18.18 -13.46
CA ARG A 191 2.36 -18.13 -14.68
C ARG A 191 2.35 -16.72 -15.25
N ILE A 192 3.49 -16.27 -15.76
CA ILE A 192 3.65 -15.03 -16.50
C ILE A 192 4.33 -15.37 -17.84
N ASP A 193 3.73 -14.96 -18.95
CA ASP A 193 4.21 -15.18 -20.31
C ASP A 193 3.62 -14.12 -21.27
N GLU A 194 3.96 -14.17 -22.54
CA GLU A 194 3.46 -13.21 -23.54
C GLU A 194 1.92 -13.15 -23.66
N SER A 195 1.23 -14.25 -23.37
CA SER A 195 -0.24 -14.32 -23.37
C SER A 195 -0.83 -13.73 -22.09
N ASN A 196 -0.10 -13.82 -20.97
CA ASN A 196 -0.47 -13.29 -19.67
C ASN A 196 0.70 -12.47 -19.13
N PRO A 197 0.93 -11.27 -19.68
CA PRO A 197 2.18 -10.52 -19.44
C PRO A 197 2.21 -9.76 -18.11
N MET A 198 1.22 -9.95 -17.24
CA MET A 198 1.14 -9.33 -15.90
C MET A 198 0.88 -10.39 -14.85
N CYS A 199 1.51 -10.20 -13.68
CA CYS A 199 1.23 -11.03 -12.51
C CYS A 199 1.25 -10.18 -11.25
N ASP A 200 0.17 -10.24 -10.46
CA ASP A 200 0.14 -9.74 -9.09
C ASP A 200 0.09 -10.93 -8.15
N ALA A 201 1.00 -11.00 -7.20
CA ALA A 201 1.19 -12.16 -6.36
C ALA A 201 1.61 -11.78 -4.94
N ARG A 202 1.44 -12.73 -4.01
CA ARG A 202 1.96 -12.64 -2.66
C ARG A 202 3.05 -13.70 -2.46
N MET A 203 4.23 -13.24 -2.10
CA MET A 203 5.37 -14.10 -1.84
C MET A 203 5.19 -14.87 -0.51
N ALA A 204 5.97 -15.93 -0.31
CA ALA A 204 5.91 -16.76 0.89
C ALA A 204 6.21 -15.99 2.20
N ASP A 205 7.04 -14.95 2.13
CA ASP A 205 7.35 -14.06 3.26
C ASP A 205 6.24 -13.03 3.56
N GLY A 206 5.19 -12.99 2.74
CA GLY A 206 4.08 -12.07 2.82
C GLY A 206 4.24 -10.80 2.00
N SER A 207 5.39 -10.59 1.35
CA SER A 207 5.62 -9.45 0.47
C SER A 207 4.71 -9.47 -0.75
N ARG A 208 4.26 -8.28 -1.20
CA ARG A 208 3.50 -8.14 -2.45
C ARG A 208 4.48 -8.05 -3.61
N PHE A 209 4.18 -8.77 -4.66
CA PHE A 209 4.95 -8.82 -5.89
C PHE A 209 4.04 -8.49 -7.07
N ASN A 210 4.42 -7.53 -7.88
CA ASN A 210 3.79 -7.24 -9.16
C ASN A 210 4.85 -7.24 -10.24
N ALA A 211 4.56 -7.89 -11.36
CA ALA A 211 5.43 -7.88 -12.53
C ALA A 211 4.63 -7.67 -13.80
N ALA A 212 5.25 -6.94 -14.73
CA ALA A 212 4.79 -6.81 -16.11
C ALA A 212 5.97 -7.08 -17.05
N ILE A 213 5.72 -7.85 -18.11
CA ILE A 213 6.75 -8.23 -19.09
C ILE A 213 6.32 -7.83 -20.51
N ARG A 214 7.15 -8.06 -21.50
CA ARG A 214 6.75 -7.91 -22.90
C ARG A 214 5.51 -8.75 -23.23
N PRO A 215 4.58 -8.28 -24.11
CA PRO A 215 4.70 -7.10 -24.97
C PRO A 215 4.29 -5.76 -24.32
N ILE A 216 3.75 -5.74 -23.10
CA ILE A 216 3.24 -4.51 -22.47
C ILE A 216 4.35 -3.67 -21.79
N ALA A 217 5.39 -4.29 -21.28
CA ALA A 217 6.57 -3.62 -20.72
C ALA A 217 7.60 -3.38 -21.83
N ILE A 218 7.59 -2.17 -22.40
CA ILE A 218 8.34 -1.82 -23.63
C ILE A 218 9.85 -1.87 -23.40
N ASP A 219 10.32 -1.29 -22.28
CA ASP A 219 11.74 -1.11 -21.98
C ASP A 219 12.36 -2.30 -21.20
N GLY A 220 11.64 -3.42 -21.11
CA GLY A 220 12.03 -4.61 -20.36
C GLY A 220 11.12 -4.87 -19.19
N PRO A 221 11.36 -5.94 -18.41
CA PRO A 221 10.50 -6.34 -17.30
C PRO A 221 10.39 -5.24 -16.24
N LEU A 222 9.16 -4.91 -15.84
CA LEU A 222 8.84 -4.03 -14.74
C LEU A 222 8.48 -4.90 -13.54
N VAL A 223 9.16 -4.69 -12.41
CA VAL A 223 8.88 -5.44 -11.18
C VAL A 223 8.76 -4.48 -10.01
N SER A 224 7.75 -4.69 -9.19
CA SER A 224 7.53 -3.98 -7.95
C SER A 224 7.35 -4.97 -6.81
N ILE A 225 8.20 -4.88 -5.78
CA ILE A 225 8.12 -5.70 -4.58
C ILE A 225 7.91 -4.77 -3.39
N ARG A 226 6.75 -4.87 -2.74
CA ARG A 226 6.50 -4.22 -1.45
C ARG A 226 6.71 -5.23 -0.34
N LYS A 227 7.75 -5.04 0.45
CA LYS A 227 8.11 -5.95 1.53
C LYS A 227 7.06 -5.93 2.65
N PHE A 228 6.77 -7.11 3.18
CA PHE A 228 5.95 -7.23 4.37
C PHE A 228 6.73 -6.72 5.59
N SER A 229 6.26 -5.62 6.18
CA SER A 229 6.90 -5.07 7.38
C SER A 229 6.61 -5.94 8.60
N LYS A 230 7.66 -6.52 9.18
CA LYS A 230 7.58 -7.24 10.46
C LYS A 230 7.60 -6.28 11.66
N ASN A 231 8.04 -5.04 11.45
CA ASN A 231 8.12 -4.02 12.49
C ASN A 231 6.75 -3.38 12.71
N LYS A 232 6.11 -3.78 13.79
CA LYS A 232 4.84 -3.22 14.22
C LYS A 232 5.11 -1.97 15.04
N LEU A 233 4.67 -0.82 14.56
CA LEU A 233 4.77 0.43 15.29
C LEU A 233 3.62 0.50 16.30
N SER A 234 3.95 0.67 17.58
CA SER A 234 2.95 0.97 18.62
C SER A 234 2.50 2.42 18.53
N LEU A 235 1.38 2.74 19.17
CA LEU A 235 0.90 4.12 19.23
C LEU A 235 1.91 5.05 19.92
N ASP A 236 2.61 4.54 20.96
CA ASP A 236 3.68 5.29 21.64
C ASP A 236 4.84 5.65 20.69
N LYS A 237 5.23 4.73 19.82
CA LYS A 237 6.24 5.01 18.79
C LYS A 237 5.77 6.07 17.78
N LEU A 238 4.48 6.09 17.45
CA LEU A 238 3.92 7.14 16.59
C LEU A 238 3.90 8.50 17.31
N VAL A 239 3.72 8.52 18.64
CA VAL A 239 3.88 9.73 19.46
C VAL A 239 5.35 10.19 19.46
N GLU A 240 6.31 9.29 19.69
CA GLU A 240 7.75 9.60 19.62
C GLU A 240 8.16 10.19 18.26
N PHE A 241 7.61 9.68 17.16
CA PHE A 241 7.80 10.24 15.80
C PHE A 241 7.04 11.55 15.56
N GLY A 242 6.26 11.99 16.55
CA GLY A 242 5.46 13.21 16.47
C GLY A 242 4.33 13.11 15.43
N ALA A 243 3.85 11.90 15.12
CA ALA A 243 2.69 11.72 14.24
C ALA A 243 1.38 12.17 14.90
N LEU A 244 1.31 12.08 16.22
CA LEU A 244 0.23 12.55 17.10
C LEU A 244 0.82 12.86 18.47
N THR A 245 0.01 13.45 19.36
CA THR A 245 0.40 13.73 20.74
C THR A 245 -0.11 12.65 21.70
N LYS A 246 0.41 12.65 22.93
CA LYS A 246 -0.03 11.72 23.97
C LYS A 246 -1.51 11.86 24.31
N PRO A 247 -2.09 13.09 24.51
CA PRO A 247 -3.53 13.25 24.70
C PRO A 247 -4.37 12.67 23.55
N MET A 248 -3.96 12.89 22.29
CA MET A 248 -4.65 12.30 21.14
C MET A 248 -4.59 10.76 21.16
N ALA A 249 -3.43 10.21 21.56
CA ALA A 249 -3.26 8.76 21.66
C ALA A 249 -4.16 8.16 22.75
N GLU A 250 -4.29 8.80 23.90
CA GLU A 250 -5.17 8.37 24.99
C GLU A 250 -6.64 8.41 24.57
N VAL A 251 -7.08 9.48 23.89
CA VAL A 251 -8.43 9.58 23.36
C VAL A 251 -8.73 8.45 22.37
N LEU A 252 -7.82 8.17 21.44
CA LEU A 252 -7.96 7.09 20.45
C LEU A 252 -7.95 5.70 21.11
N HIS A 253 -7.10 5.49 22.13
CA HIS A 253 -7.07 4.27 22.92
C HIS A 253 -8.48 3.98 23.50
N HIS A 254 -9.02 4.94 24.24
CA HIS A 254 -10.32 4.76 24.89
C HIS A 254 -11.46 4.64 23.89
N ALA A 255 -11.41 5.37 22.77
CA ALA A 255 -12.39 5.23 21.69
C ALA A 255 -12.43 3.80 21.13
N VAL A 256 -11.27 3.22 20.84
CA VAL A 256 -11.19 1.84 20.33
C VAL A 256 -11.62 0.83 21.39
N HIS A 257 -11.19 1.01 22.64
CA HIS A 257 -11.56 0.13 23.75
C HIS A 257 -13.09 0.13 23.98
N SER A 258 -13.74 1.29 23.86
CA SER A 258 -15.18 1.49 24.01
C SER A 258 -15.99 1.17 22.75
N ARG A 259 -15.40 0.46 21.78
CA ARG A 259 -16.08 0.02 20.54
C ARG A 259 -16.58 1.18 19.66
N MET A 260 -15.87 2.31 19.63
CA MET A 260 -16.18 3.36 18.65
C MET A 260 -15.74 2.91 17.26
N THR A 261 -16.68 2.80 16.35
CA THR A 261 -16.43 2.47 14.95
C THR A 261 -15.58 3.59 14.32
N THR A 262 -14.42 3.21 13.80
CA THR A 262 -13.40 4.17 13.40
C THR A 262 -12.99 3.98 11.95
N ILE A 263 -13.04 5.05 11.16
CA ILE A 263 -12.51 5.10 9.80
C ILE A 263 -11.16 5.82 9.82
N ILE A 264 -10.14 5.16 9.27
CA ILE A 264 -8.81 5.73 9.10
C ILE A 264 -8.66 6.20 7.66
N SER A 265 -8.56 7.50 7.48
CA SER A 265 -8.57 8.18 6.20
C SER A 265 -7.18 8.73 5.86
N GLY A 266 -6.83 8.75 4.58
CA GLY A 266 -5.56 9.32 4.12
C GLY A 266 -5.17 8.88 2.73
N GLY A 267 -4.26 9.62 2.09
CA GLY A 267 -3.69 9.30 0.79
C GLY A 267 -2.80 8.05 0.81
N THR A 268 -2.17 7.75 -0.33
CA THR A 268 -1.19 6.67 -0.44
C THR A 268 0.06 6.98 0.38
N GLY A 269 0.58 5.99 1.12
CA GLY A 269 1.80 6.14 1.91
C GLY A 269 1.70 7.03 3.15
N THR A 270 0.49 7.42 3.58
CA THR A 270 0.27 8.23 4.79
C THR A 270 0.39 7.43 6.10
N GLY A 271 0.36 6.09 6.04
CA GLY A 271 0.47 5.22 7.20
C GLY A 271 -0.87 4.71 7.74
N LYS A 272 -1.93 4.64 6.91
CA LYS A 272 -3.26 4.12 7.31
C LYS A 272 -3.18 2.73 7.93
N THR A 273 -2.56 1.78 7.24
CA THR A 273 -2.39 0.39 7.72
C THR A 273 -1.57 0.34 9.01
N THR A 274 -0.55 1.19 9.14
CA THR A 274 0.24 1.33 10.37
C THR A 274 -0.62 1.81 11.54
N MET A 275 -1.43 2.84 11.32
CA MET A 275 -2.34 3.38 12.33
C MET A 275 -3.40 2.34 12.71
N LEU A 276 -3.98 1.63 11.73
CA LEU A 276 -4.95 0.57 11.98
C LEU A 276 -4.35 -0.55 12.84
N ASN A 277 -3.11 -0.98 12.54
CA ASN A 277 -2.38 -1.94 13.37
C ASN A 277 -2.13 -1.41 14.78
N ALA A 278 -1.69 -0.15 14.92
CA ALA A 278 -1.42 0.45 16.23
C ALA A 278 -2.69 0.55 17.10
N LEU A 279 -3.80 0.97 16.50
CA LEU A 279 -5.09 1.07 17.20
C LEU A 279 -5.67 -0.30 17.56
N SER A 280 -5.47 -1.31 16.72
CA SER A 280 -5.95 -2.66 17.00
C SER A 280 -5.38 -3.26 18.27
N ALA A 281 -4.21 -2.81 18.73
CA ALA A 281 -3.62 -3.26 19.99
C ALA A 281 -4.46 -2.94 21.24
N PHE A 282 -5.42 -2.04 21.12
CA PHE A 282 -6.33 -1.65 22.22
C PHE A 282 -7.66 -2.40 22.22
N ILE A 283 -7.87 -3.30 21.25
CA ILE A 283 -9.00 -4.20 21.25
C ILE A 283 -8.80 -5.28 22.32
N SER A 284 -9.85 -5.63 23.04
CA SER A 284 -9.77 -6.65 24.08
C SER A 284 -9.36 -8.02 23.52
N GLU A 285 -8.46 -8.72 24.20
CA GLU A 285 -8.02 -10.07 23.84
C GLU A 285 -9.17 -11.11 23.85
N LYS A 286 -10.29 -10.77 24.49
CA LYS A 286 -11.50 -11.62 24.55
C LYS A 286 -12.33 -11.52 23.28
N GLU A 287 -12.10 -10.52 22.44
CA GLU A 287 -12.86 -10.29 21.23
C GLU A 287 -12.33 -11.13 20.05
N ARG A 288 -13.25 -11.66 19.25
CA ARG A 288 -12.95 -12.33 17.99
C ARG A 288 -12.92 -11.32 16.85
N ILE A 289 -11.79 -11.21 16.17
CA ILE A 289 -11.61 -10.27 15.06
C ILE A 289 -11.52 -11.05 13.75
N ILE A 290 -12.21 -10.57 12.73
CA ILE A 290 -12.00 -11.03 11.35
C ILE A 290 -11.42 -9.87 10.54
N THR A 291 -10.24 -10.09 9.93
CA THR A 291 -9.66 -9.12 8.99
C THR A 291 -9.95 -9.51 7.55
N ILE A 292 -10.22 -8.51 6.72
CA ILE A 292 -10.50 -8.67 5.29
C ILE A 292 -9.63 -7.68 4.53
N GLU A 293 -8.82 -8.17 3.61
CA GLU A 293 -7.83 -7.39 2.89
C GLU A 293 -7.71 -7.85 1.43
N ASP A 294 -7.31 -6.95 0.54
CA ASP A 294 -6.93 -7.33 -0.83
C ASP A 294 -5.61 -8.11 -0.84
N ALA A 295 -4.67 -7.66 -0.03
CA ALA A 295 -3.46 -8.38 0.31
C ALA A 295 -3.23 -8.22 1.81
N ALA A 296 -3.00 -9.32 2.52
CA ALA A 296 -2.93 -9.33 3.96
C ALA A 296 -1.67 -8.64 4.50
N GLU A 297 -1.78 -7.35 4.81
CA GLU A 297 -0.74 -6.51 5.42
C GLU A 297 -0.94 -6.33 6.93
N LEU A 298 -2.18 -6.54 7.41
CA LEU A 298 -2.50 -6.39 8.83
C LEU A 298 -1.85 -7.50 9.65
N ALA A 299 -1.26 -7.11 10.76
CA ALA A 299 -0.60 -8.01 11.68
C ALA A 299 -1.02 -7.65 13.12
N LEU A 300 -2.28 -7.96 13.46
CA LEU A 300 -2.86 -7.63 14.74
C LEU A 300 -2.18 -8.39 15.90
N HIS A 301 -2.14 -7.78 17.08
CA HIS A 301 -1.55 -8.37 18.29
C HIS A 301 -2.54 -9.18 19.13
N ILE A 302 -3.71 -9.48 18.58
CA ILE A 302 -4.82 -10.16 19.29
C ILE A 302 -4.71 -11.66 19.02
N PRO A 303 -4.90 -12.54 20.03
CA PRO A 303 -4.75 -13.98 19.84
C PRO A 303 -5.87 -14.59 18.96
N HIS A 304 -7.08 -14.02 19.00
CA HIS A 304 -8.26 -14.56 18.31
C HIS A 304 -8.58 -13.80 17.03
N VAL A 305 -7.72 -13.93 16.02
CA VAL A 305 -7.86 -13.27 14.70
C VAL A 305 -8.03 -14.30 13.59
N GLY A 306 -9.12 -14.20 12.83
CA GLY A 306 -9.29 -14.86 11.53
C GLY A 306 -8.91 -13.89 10.41
N ARG A 307 -7.98 -14.28 9.53
CA ARG A 307 -7.51 -13.43 8.43
C ARG A 307 -8.04 -13.95 7.11
N MET A 308 -8.63 -13.08 6.31
CA MET A 308 -9.11 -13.39 4.97
C MET A 308 -8.54 -12.42 3.95
N GLU A 309 -8.23 -12.96 2.78
CA GLU A 309 -7.66 -12.23 1.66
C GLU A 309 -8.47 -12.49 0.39
N THR A 310 -8.65 -11.47 -0.44
CA THR A 310 -9.31 -11.62 -1.73
C THR A 310 -8.50 -12.53 -2.64
N ARG A 311 -9.18 -13.12 -3.60
CA ARG A 311 -8.53 -13.93 -4.62
C ARG A 311 -8.95 -13.40 -5.99
N PRO A 312 -8.01 -12.88 -6.81
CA PRO A 312 -8.31 -12.53 -8.18
C PRO A 312 -8.67 -13.76 -9.00
N ALA A 313 -9.41 -13.54 -10.09
CA ALA A 313 -9.73 -14.60 -11.05
C ALA A 313 -8.45 -15.31 -11.52
N ASN A 314 -8.58 -16.61 -11.82
CA ASN A 314 -7.51 -17.37 -12.46
C ASN A 314 -7.38 -16.97 -13.95
N ASN A 315 -6.43 -17.58 -14.66
CA ASN A 315 -6.18 -17.30 -16.08
C ASN A 315 -7.40 -17.61 -17.00
N GLU A 316 -8.36 -18.39 -16.50
CA GLU A 316 -9.61 -18.74 -17.19
C GLU A 316 -10.76 -17.77 -16.85
N GLY A 317 -10.49 -16.72 -16.06
CA GLY A 317 -11.48 -15.74 -15.60
C GLY A 317 -12.42 -16.26 -14.51
N SER A 318 -12.10 -17.40 -13.88
CA SER A 318 -12.94 -18.02 -12.85
C SER A 318 -12.30 -18.00 -11.46
N GLY A 319 -13.11 -18.25 -10.42
CA GLY A 319 -12.64 -18.39 -9.05
C GLY A 319 -12.27 -17.07 -8.34
N GLU A 320 -12.70 -15.92 -8.86
CA GLU A 320 -12.58 -14.64 -8.17
C GLU A 320 -13.35 -14.66 -6.84
N ILE A 321 -12.73 -14.12 -5.78
CA ILE A 321 -13.37 -13.87 -4.48
C ILE A 321 -13.11 -12.42 -4.11
N LYS A 322 -14.16 -11.61 -4.12
CA LYS A 322 -14.12 -10.17 -3.84
C LYS A 322 -14.18 -9.89 -2.34
N GLN A 323 -13.75 -8.71 -1.93
CA GLN A 323 -13.89 -8.25 -0.54
C GLN A 323 -15.33 -8.35 -0.04
N ARG A 324 -16.30 -8.00 -0.88
CA ARG A 324 -17.73 -8.09 -0.54
C ARG A 324 -18.17 -9.50 -0.14
N ASP A 325 -17.69 -10.53 -0.85
CA ASP A 325 -17.97 -11.94 -0.53
C ASP A 325 -17.40 -12.33 0.83
N LEU A 326 -16.20 -11.84 1.12
CA LEU A 326 -15.52 -12.07 2.38
C LEU A 326 -16.23 -11.37 3.55
N VAL A 327 -16.71 -10.13 3.37
CA VAL A 327 -17.49 -9.43 4.39
C VAL A 327 -18.77 -10.21 4.74
N LYS A 328 -19.53 -10.63 3.71
CA LYS A 328 -20.74 -11.44 3.91
C LYS A 328 -20.46 -12.77 4.60
N ASN A 329 -19.33 -13.39 4.31
CA ASN A 329 -18.93 -14.63 4.96
C ASN A 329 -18.46 -14.39 6.39
N ALA A 330 -17.72 -13.32 6.66
CA ALA A 330 -17.24 -12.92 7.98
C ALA A 330 -18.38 -12.83 9.00
N LEU A 331 -19.51 -12.23 8.62
CA LEU A 331 -20.68 -12.07 9.48
C LEU A 331 -21.30 -13.40 9.94
N ARG A 332 -20.98 -14.52 9.28
CA ARG A 332 -21.38 -15.87 9.68
C ARG A 332 -20.35 -16.58 10.55
N MET A 333 -19.18 -15.95 10.77
CA MET A 333 -18.08 -16.50 11.57
C MET A 333 -18.10 -16.04 13.03
N ARG A 334 -19.18 -15.39 13.47
CA ARG A 334 -19.35 -14.84 14.82
C ARG A 334 -18.20 -13.90 15.21
N PRO A 335 -17.90 -12.86 14.42
CA PRO A 335 -16.93 -11.86 14.82
C PRO A 335 -17.53 -10.92 15.85
N ASP A 336 -16.72 -10.39 16.76
CA ASP A 336 -17.06 -9.24 17.57
C ASP A 336 -16.82 -7.97 16.79
N ARG A 337 -15.71 -7.93 16.01
CA ARG A 337 -15.40 -6.81 15.08
C ARG A 337 -14.91 -7.34 13.74
N VAL A 338 -15.19 -6.59 12.69
CA VAL A 338 -14.64 -6.79 11.35
C VAL A 338 -13.69 -5.63 11.03
N ILE A 339 -12.49 -5.96 10.57
CA ILE A 339 -11.50 -4.96 10.21
C ILE A 339 -11.21 -5.09 8.72
N LEU A 340 -11.49 -4.04 7.95
CA LEU A 340 -11.19 -3.99 6.53
C LEU A 340 -9.87 -3.22 6.30
N GLY A 341 -8.94 -3.86 5.60
CA GLY A 341 -7.66 -3.25 5.26
C GLY A 341 -7.83 -1.96 4.48
N GLU A 342 -8.69 -1.97 3.45
CA GLU A 342 -9.08 -0.78 2.70
C GLU A 342 -10.45 -0.99 2.03
N VAL A 343 -11.28 0.04 2.06
CA VAL A 343 -12.59 0.06 1.40
C VAL A 343 -12.48 0.84 0.10
N ARG A 344 -12.87 0.20 -1.02
CA ARG A 344 -12.71 0.76 -2.36
C ARG A 344 -13.97 0.69 -3.23
N GLY A 345 -14.94 -0.14 -2.87
CA GLY A 345 -16.08 -0.43 -3.72
C GLY A 345 -17.34 -0.89 -2.97
N GLU A 346 -18.01 -1.87 -3.53
CA GLU A 346 -19.34 -2.34 -3.09
C GLU A 346 -19.36 -2.94 -1.67
N GLU A 347 -18.23 -3.42 -1.17
CA GLU A 347 -18.07 -3.93 0.19
C GLU A 347 -18.39 -2.89 1.26
N ALA A 348 -18.32 -1.60 0.92
CA ALA A 348 -18.70 -0.49 1.80
C ALA A 348 -20.12 -0.66 2.34
N PHE A 349 -21.06 -1.15 1.53
CA PHE A 349 -22.43 -1.37 1.97
C PHE A 349 -22.53 -2.45 3.05
N ASP A 350 -21.97 -3.63 2.77
CA ASP A 350 -22.04 -4.77 3.69
C ASP A 350 -21.22 -4.48 4.98
N MET A 351 -20.14 -3.70 4.87
CA MET A 351 -19.38 -3.19 6.01
C MET A 351 -20.24 -2.29 6.92
N LEU A 352 -20.91 -1.28 6.35
CA LEU A 352 -21.78 -0.37 7.13
C LEU A 352 -22.96 -1.11 7.75
N GLN A 353 -23.50 -2.11 7.06
CA GLN A 353 -24.52 -3.00 7.64
C GLN A 353 -23.97 -3.75 8.87
N ALA A 354 -22.77 -4.30 8.79
CA ALA A 354 -22.12 -4.95 9.91
C ALA A 354 -21.93 -3.98 11.09
N MET A 355 -21.41 -2.78 10.82
CA MET A 355 -21.18 -1.75 11.82
C MET A 355 -22.45 -1.29 12.52
N ASN A 356 -23.61 -1.31 11.83
CA ASN A 356 -24.92 -0.95 12.36
C ASN A 356 -25.65 -2.12 13.05
N THR A 357 -25.16 -3.35 12.96
CA THR A 357 -25.88 -4.56 13.39
C THR A 357 -25.08 -5.46 14.34
N GLY A 358 -24.50 -4.88 15.39
CA GLY A 358 -23.89 -5.65 16.47
C GLY A 358 -22.41 -5.98 16.28
N HIS A 359 -21.73 -5.29 15.36
CA HIS A 359 -20.28 -5.36 15.18
C HIS A 359 -19.63 -3.99 15.39
N GLU A 360 -20.10 -3.29 16.45
CA GLU A 360 -19.58 -1.97 16.83
C GLU A 360 -18.08 -2.05 17.13
N GLY A 361 -17.37 -0.96 16.88
CA GLY A 361 -15.91 -0.89 17.02
C GLY A 361 -15.15 -1.56 15.88
N SER A 362 -15.83 -1.97 14.82
CA SER A 362 -15.19 -2.33 13.56
C SER A 362 -14.38 -1.16 13.00
N MET A 363 -13.31 -1.45 12.29
CA MET A 363 -12.42 -0.43 11.73
C MET A 363 -12.17 -0.68 10.25
N ALA A 364 -11.97 0.40 9.51
CA ALA A 364 -11.60 0.29 8.11
C ALA A 364 -10.69 1.44 7.70
N THR A 365 -9.91 1.26 6.62
CA THR A 365 -9.23 2.38 6.01
C THR A 365 -9.92 2.81 4.72
N ILE A 366 -9.83 4.10 4.42
CA ILE A 366 -10.34 4.69 3.18
C ILE A 366 -9.32 5.65 2.59
N HIS A 367 -9.25 5.69 1.27
CA HIS A 367 -8.38 6.64 0.57
C HIS A 367 -9.11 7.96 0.34
N SER A 368 -8.81 8.99 1.14
CA SER A 368 -9.33 10.33 0.94
C SER A 368 -8.39 11.40 1.49
N ASN A 369 -8.63 12.67 1.16
CA ASN A 369 -7.76 13.77 1.52
C ASN A 369 -8.22 14.51 2.77
N THR A 370 -9.52 14.46 3.08
CA THR A 370 -10.12 15.09 4.25
C THR A 370 -11.16 14.17 4.89
N PRO A 371 -11.56 14.38 6.16
CA PRO A 371 -12.66 13.63 6.78
C PRO A 371 -13.98 13.77 6.00
N ARG A 372 -14.25 14.94 5.45
CA ARG A 372 -15.47 15.19 4.65
C ARG A 372 -15.44 14.39 3.34
N ASP A 373 -14.27 14.35 2.67
CA ASP A 373 -14.10 13.55 1.46
C ASP A 373 -14.27 12.05 1.73
N ALA A 374 -13.88 11.57 2.93
CA ALA A 374 -14.09 10.18 3.32
C ALA A 374 -15.58 9.82 3.34
N ILE A 375 -16.42 10.70 3.89
CA ILE A 375 -17.89 10.53 3.87
C ILE A 375 -18.41 10.56 2.42
N SER A 376 -18.02 11.56 1.63
CA SER A 376 -18.46 11.67 0.23
C SER A 376 -18.05 10.45 -0.60
N ARG A 377 -16.87 9.89 -0.33
CA ARG A 377 -16.40 8.69 -0.99
C ARG A 377 -17.23 7.45 -0.60
N LEU A 378 -17.61 7.32 0.67
CA LEU A 378 -18.54 6.28 1.11
C LEU A 378 -19.90 6.42 0.43
N GLU A 379 -20.44 7.65 0.35
CA GLU A 379 -21.70 7.91 -0.39
C GLU A 379 -21.61 7.44 -1.85
N GLN A 380 -20.49 7.73 -2.53
CA GLN A 380 -20.26 7.29 -3.91
C GLN A 380 -20.21 5.76 -4.03
N MET A 381 -19.47 5.08 -3.13
CA MET A 381 -19.36 3.61 -3.14
C MET A 381 -20.71 2.94 -2.92
N LEU A 382 -21.52 3.47 -1.99
CA LEU A 382 -22.88 2.96 -1.78
C LEU A 382 -23.78 3.21 -3.01
N GLY A 383 -23.64 4.35 -3.65
CA GLY A 383 -24.36 4.65 -4.90
C GLY A 383 -24.02 3.71 -6.05
N MET A 384 -22.79 3.17 -6.10
CA MET A 384 -22.35 2.22 -7.12
C MET A 384 -22.92 0.80 -6.95
N THR A 385 -23.48 0.48 -5.80
CA THR A 385 -24.03 -0.88 -5.55
C THR A 385 -25.25 -1.22 -6.38
N GLY A 386 -25.85 -0.25 -7.09
CA GLY A 386 -27.06 -0.43 -7.88
C GLY A 386 -28.33 -0.67 -7.06
N MET A 387 -28.26 -0.60 -5.73
CA MET A 387 -29.44 -0.72 -4.87
C MET A 387 -30.29 0.54 -4.94
N PRO A 388 -31.63 0.40 -4.97
CA PRO A 388 -32.54 1.55 -5.02
C PRO A 388 -32.59 2.25 -3.63
N MET A 389 -31.54 3.00 -3.29
CA MET A 389 -31.45 3.76 -2.05
C MET A 389 -31.50 5.25 -2.34
N THR A 390 -32.22 6.00 -1.51
CA THR A 390 -32.18 7.45 -1.54
C THR A 390 -30.89 7.97 -0.94
N VAL A 391 -30.41 9.13 -1.38
CA VAL A 391 -29.21 9.78 -0.83
C VAL A 391 -29.34 9.95 0.70
N ASN A 392 -30.53 10.32 1.15
CA ASN A 392 -30.80 10.48 2.58
C ASN A 392 -30.68 9.17 3.36
N SER A 393 -31.16 8.04 2.79
CA SER A 393 -30.98 6.70 3.40
C SER A 393 -29.50 6.31 3.47
N ILE A 394 -28.74 6.61 2.43
CA ILE A 394 -27.28 6.37 2.40
C ILE A 394 -26.60 7.14 3.53
N ARG A 395 -26.87 8.44 3.62
CA ARG A 395 -26.30 9.33 4.64
C ARG A 395 -26.69 8.91 6.05
N SER A 396 -27.94 8.52 6.25
CA SER A 396 -28.42 8.00 7.54
C SER A 396 -27.64 6.75 7.95
N GLN A 397 -27.41 5.81 7.03
CA GLN A 397 -26.62 4.61 7.33
C GLN A 397 -25.16 4.94 7.66
N ILE A 398 -24.52 5.87 6.94
CA ILE A 398 -23.16 6.29 7.22
C ILE A 398 -23.06 6.95 8.60
N SER A 399 -23.97 7.88 8.90
CA SER A 399 -23.94 8.65 10.15
C SER A 399 -24.26 7.82 11.40
N SER A 400 -25.00 6.72 11.24
CA SER A 400 -25.28 5.80 12.35
C SER A 400 -24.17 4.77 12.56
N ALA A 401 -23.44 4.40 11.50
CA ALA A 401 -22.40 3.38 11.55
C ALA A 401 -21.06 3.91 12.03
N ILE A 402 -20.69 5.13 11.66
CA ILE A 402 -19.35 5.68 11.87
C ILE A 402 -19.36 6.68 13.01
N HIS A 403 -18.46 6.48 13.97
CA HIS A 403 -18.31 7.37 15.12
C HIS A 403 -17.11 8.31 14.96
N LEU A 404 -15.96 7.81 14.50
CA LEU A 404 -14.72 8.58 14.38
C LEU A 404 -14.09 8.46 13.00
N ILE A 405 -13.50 9.56 12.54
CA ILE A 405 -12.65 9.60 11.36
C ILE A 405 -11.29 10.17 11.77
N VAL A 406 -10.24 9.36 11.57
CA VAL A 406 -8.85 9.74 11.83
C VAL A 406 -8.17 10.01 10.50
N GLN A 407 -7.87 11.29 10.22
CA GLN A 407 -7.25 11.71 8.97
C GLN A 407 -5.73 11.75 9.09
N LEU A 408 -5.05 11.01 8.21
CA LEU A 408 -3.59 11.01 8.10
C LEU A 408 -3.15 11.73 6.83
N THR A 409 -2.06 12.48 6.94
CA THR A 409 -1.45 13.17 5.81
C THR A 409 0.06 12.95 5.82
N ARG A 410 0.63 12.69 4.64
CA ARG A 410 2.07 12.76 4.42
C ARG A 410 2.38 14.18 3.95
N LEU A 411 3.11 14.92 4.77
CA LEU A 411 3.50 16.29 4.49
C LEU A 411 4.59 16.34 3.40
N SER A 412 4.81 17.50 2.81
CA SER A 412 5.78 17.67 1.72
C SER A 412 7.23 17.42 2.12
N ASP A 413 7.55 17.49 3.40
CA ASP A 413 8.86 17.14 3.97
C ASP A 413 9.01 15.64 4.30
N GLY A 414 7.99 14.81 3.97
CA GLY A 414 7.95 13.38 4.21
C GLY A 414 7.40 12.97 5.57
N GLN A 415 7.19 13.90 6.51
CA GLN A 415 6.58 13.59 7.80
C GLN A 415 5.14 13.09 7.63
N ARG A 416 4.75 12.15 8.47
CA ARG A 416 3.36 11.64 8.53
C ARG A 416 2.72 12.15 9.82
N LYS A 417 1.56 12.79 9.69
CA LYS A 417 0.82 13.39 10.82
C LYS A 417 -0.65 12.98 10.79
N ILE A 418 -1.26 12.81 11.96
CA ILE A 418 -2.71 12.88 12.08
C ILE A 418 -3.08 14.36 11.94
N THR A 419 -3.67 14.72 10.82
CA THR A 419 -4.03 16.14 10.57
C THR A 419 -5.39 16.51 11.13
N SER A 420 -6.25 15.53 11.38
CA SER A 420 -7.57 15.75 11.99
C SER A 420 -8.08 14.47 12.66
N ILE A 421 -8.75 14.62 13.80
CA ILE A 421 -9.61 13.60 14.40
C ILE A 421 -11.01 14.24 14.51
N ALA A 422 -11.98 13.65 13.82
CA ALA A 422 -13.34 14.15 13.75
C ALA A 422 -14.34 13.11 14.23
N GLU A 423 -15.32 13.53 15.04
CA GLU A 423 -16.48 12.74 15.44
C GLU A 423 -17.65 12.98 14.48
N VAL A 424 -18.34 11.92 14.07
CA VAL A 424 -19.60 12.00 13.35
C VAL A 424 -20.73 12.09 14.37
N THR A 425 -21.46 13.22 14.39
CA THR A 425 -22.44 13.52 15.44
C THR A 425 -23.89 13.25 15.05
N GLY A 426 -24.12 12.76 13.83
CA GLY A 426 -25.44 12.43 13.31
C GLY A 426 -25.78 13.20 12.04
N MET A 427 -27.05 13.47 11.83
CA MET A 427 -27.54 14.25 10.68
C MET A 427 -28.31 15.49 11.11
N GLU A 428 -28.18 16.55 10.32
CA GLU A 428 -29.04 17.73 10.40
C GLU A 428 -29.66 17.94 9.01
N GLY A 429 -30.97 17.68 8.92
CA GLY A 429 -31.63 17.56 7.61
C GLY A 429 -31.00 16.47 6.76
N ASP A 430 -30.50 16.85 5.59
CA ASP A 430 -29.84 15.96 4.64
C ASP A 430 -28.30 15.93 4.76
N VAL A 431 -27.72 16.59 5.78
CA VAL A 431 -26.27 16.74 5.90
C VAL A 431 -25.74 15.97 7.09
N ILE A 432 -24.72 15.14 6.86
CA ILE A 432 -23.97 14.45 7.93
C ILE A 432 -23.16 15.52 8.69
N GLN A 433 -23.40 15.60 9.99
CA GLN A 433 -22.69 16.51 10.88
C GLN A 433 -21.43 15.83 11.42
N MET A 434 -20.33 16.57 11.36
CA MET A 434 -19.04 16.17 11.92
C MET A 434 -18.46 17.32 12.73
N GLN A 435 -17.83 16.98 13.83
CA GLN A 435 -17.12 17.92 14.68
C GLN A 435 -15.66 17.49 14.79
N GLU A 436 -14.75 18.38 14.43
CA GLU A 436 -13.31 18.15 14.57
C GLU A 436 -12.93 18.33 16.04
N ILE A 437 -12.29 17.31 16.63
CA ILE A 437 -11.84 17.31 18.02
C ILE A 437 -10.44 17.86 18.12
N PHE A 438 -9.55 17.33 17.26
CA PHE A 438 -8.15 17.71 17.18
C PHE A 438 -7.76 18.02 15.74
N LYS A 439 -6.85 18.99 15.57
CA LYS A 439 -6.28 19.33 14.27
C LYS A 439 -4.80 19.61 14.35
N PHE A 440 -4.11 19.45 13.23
CA PHE A 440 -2.73 19.90 13.07
C PHE A 440 -2.70 21.26 12.37
N CYS A 441 -2.17 22.27 13.07
CA CYS A 441 -2.02 23.62 12.58
C CYS A 441 -0.60 23.84 12.05
N ARG A 442 -0.49 24.01 10.73
CA ARG A 442 0.78 24.37 10.09
C ARG A 442 1.08 25.85 10.32
N THR A 443 2.28 26.16 10.84
CA THR A 443 2.70 27.53 11.16
C THR A 443 3.76 28.08 10.21
N GLY A 444 4.50 27.21 9.50
CA GLY A 444 5.55 27.67 8.58
C GLY A 444 6.42 26.54 8.06
N LEU A 445 7.60 26.93 7.60
CA LEU A 445 8.68 26.04 7.17
C LEU A 445 9.98 26.49 7.85
N THR A 446 10.86 25.52 8.17
CA THR A 446 12.24 25.82 8.54
C THR A 446 13.04 26.24 7.31
N GLU A 447 14.25 26.80 7.52
CA GLU A 447 15.20 27.09 6.43
C GLU A 447 15.59 25.82 5.63
N GLU A 448 15.51 24.65 6.27
CA GLU A 448 15.74 23.35 5.64
C GLU A 448 14.52 22.78 4.91
N GLY A 449 13.40 23.53 4.88
CA GLY A 449 12.15 23.10 4.20
C GLY A 449 11.28 22.14 5.02
N LYS A 450 11.59 21.89 6.31
CA LYS A 450 10.75 21.07 7.20
C LYS A 450 9.50 21.87 7.61
N ILE A 451 8.36 21.17 7.68
CA ILE A 451 7.10 21.80 8.08
C ILE A 451 7.07 22.01 9.59
N LEU A 452 6.85 23.26 9.98
CA LEU A 452 6.58 23.65 11.35
C LEU A 452 5.07 23.67 11.60
N GLY A 453 4.67 23.17 12.75
CA GLY A 453 3.27 23.13 13.15
C GLY A 453 3.13 22.56 14.57
N HIS A 454 1.91 22.60 15.06
CA HIS A 454 1.54 22.01 16.35
C HIS A 454 0.15 21.39 16.26
N PHE A 455 -0.13 20.49 17.17
CA PHE A 455 -1.48 19.97 17.36
C PHE A 455 -2.24 20.84 18.34
N GLU A 456 -3.52 21.02 18.10
CA GLU A 456 -4.40 21.75 19.02
C GLU A 456 -5.78 21.10 19.13
N ALA A 457 -6.40 21.29 20.27
CA ALA A 457 -7.80 20.96 20.50
C ALA A 457 -8.69 22.10 19.96
N THR A 458 -9.82 21.72 19.37
CA THR A 458 -10.77 22.69 18.79
C THR A 458 -11.75 23.28 19.83
N GLY A 459 -11.82 22.71 21.03
CA GLY A 459 -12.81 23.03 22.05
C GLY A 459 -14.05 22.13 22.04
N VAL A 460 -14.11 21.22 21.08
CA VAL A 460 -15.20 20.22 21.01
C VAL A 460 -14.93 19.10 21.99
N ARG A 461 -15.89 18.85 22.89
CA ARG A 461 -15.91 17.64 23.72
C ARG A 461 -16.67 16.54 22.97
N PRO A 462 -16.02 15.42 22.62
CA PRO A 462 -16.69 14.33 21.92
C PRO A 462 -17.86 13.76 22.71
N ARG A 463 -18.94 13.40 22.04
CA ARG A 463 -20.11 12.77 22.66
C ARG A 463 -19.79 11.41 23.28
N PHE A 464 -18.88 10.66 22.69
CA PHE A 464 -18.51 9.36 23.24
C PHE A 464 -17.85 9.43 24.62
N LEU A 465 -17.44 10.61 25.12
CA LEU A 465 -16.97 10.78 26.50
C LEU A 465 -18.04 10.43 27.52
N GLU A 466 -19.32 10.68 27.22
CA GLU A 466 -20.44 10.29 28.11
C GLU A 466 -20.46 8.77 28.30
N HIS A 467 -20.26 8.03 27.20
CA HIS A 467 -20.15 6.58 27.24
C HIS A 467 -18.88 6.08 27.97
N LEU A 468 -17.76 6.81 27.88
CA LEU A 468 -16.56 6.49 28.67
C LEU A 468 -16.80 6.63 30.17
N VAL A 469 -17.53 7.67 30.60
CA VAL A 469 -17.87 7.89 32.01
C VAL A 469 -18.74 6.74 32.54
N GLU A 470 -19.67 6.23 31.74
CA GLU A 470 -20.47 5.03 32.10
C GLU A 470 -19.59 3.79 32.30
N LEU A 471 -18.47 3.71 31.58
CA LEU A 471 -17.46 2.63 31.72
C LEU A 471 -16.43 2.91 32.83
N GLY A 472 -16.58 4.03 33.58
CA GLY A 472 -15.69 4.42 34.67
C GLY A 472 -14.36 5.04 34.20
N VAL A 473 -14.31 5.56 32.99
CA VAL A 473 -13.15 6.23 32.42
C VAL A 473 -13.42 7.72 32.30
N GLU A 474 -12.57 8.53 32.94
CA GLU A 474 -12.61 9.99 32.80
C GLU A 474 -11.31 10.47 32.14
N LEU A 475 -11.44 11.22 31.05
CA LEU A 475 -10.32 11.89 30.40
C LEU A 475 -10.18 13.33 30.92
N PRO A 476 -8.94 13.85 31.09
CA PRO A 476 -8.72 15.22 31.52
C PRO A 476 -9.42 16.23 30.64
N GLY A 477 -10.18 17.15 31.25
CA GLY A 477 -10.92 18.19 30.51
C GLY A 477 -10.02 19.10 29.71
N GLU A 478 -8.79 19.33 30.18
CA GLU A 478 -7.76 20.13 29.53
C GLU A 478 -7.39 19.61 28.13
N TYR A 479 -7.55 18.32 27.83
CA TYR A 479 -7.31 17.77 26.50
C TYR A 479 -8.19 18.39 25.41
N PHE A 480 -9.33 18.96 25.79
CA PHE A 480 -10.35 19.49 24.88
C PHE A 480 -10.49 21.02 24.99
N GLU A 481 -9.61 21.71 25.71
CA GLU A 481 -9.67 23.17 25.83
C GLU A 481 -9.32 23.84 24.47
N PRO A 482 -10.11 24.83 24.04
CA PRO A 482 -9.89 25.51 22.75
C PRO A 482 -8.49 26.13 22.65
N GLY A 483 -7.78 25.82 21.57
CA GLY A 483 -6.45 26.35 21.32
C GLY A 483 -5.36 25.81 22.25
N HIS A 484 -5.68 24.81 23.09
CA HIS A 484 -4.67 24.11 23.86
C HIS A 484 -3.69 23.42 22.90
N LYS A 485 -2.42 23.83 22.99
CA LYS A 485 -1.34 23.20 22.21
C LYS A 485 -0.95 21.93 22.93
N LEU A 486 -1.18 20.84 22.23
CA LEU A 486 -0.97 19.48 22.72
C LEU A 486 0.48 19.01 22.52
#